data_df170d02a866817b128d217bde970855
#
_entry.id   df170d02a866817b128d217bde970855
#
_cell.length_a   1.000
_cell.length_b   1.000
_cell.length_c   1.000
_cell.angle_alpha   90.00
_cell.angle_beta   90.00
_cell.angle_gamma   90.00
#
_symmetry.space_group_name_H-M   'P 1'
#
loop_
_entity.id
_entity.type
_entity.pdbx_description
1 polymer ?
#
loop_
_entity_poly.entity_id
_entity_poly.type
_entity_poly.pdbx_seq_one_letter_code
_entity_poly.pdbx_strand_id
1 'polypeptide(L)'
;MLHRPSPLIDEKIINDIITKLQREGKVKEFGVSNFTSSQIDLIQQNMPLAWNQIECSLTHEESMFNGTLDRMKIYGIGAMAWSPLGTYFKDNSFKKKRIKKVLLPLCQKYESSEDQILLAWLLYHPSKIYPVVGTTSLTRLKRAFEAIKIKLEINDWFLLLEASMGKPIP
;
A
#
# COMPACT_ATOMS: atom_id res chain seq x y z
N MET A 1 3.99 12.07 -10.32
CA MET A 1 2.95 11.95 -9.28
C MET A 1 2.82 13.25 -8.50
N LEU A 2 1.60 13.67 -8.19
CA LEU A 2 1.35 14.74 -7.21
C LEU A 2 1.58 14.18 -5.81
N HIS A 3 2.56 14.77 -5.08
CA HIS A 3 3.12 14.13 -3.87
C HIS A 3 2.16 14.15 -2.67
N ARG A 4 1.34 15.19 -2.53
CA ARG A 4 0.36 15.31 -1.42
C ARG A 4 -0.88 16.08 -1.88
N PRO A 5 -2.07 15.71 -1.38
CA PRO A 5 -3.24 16.54 -1.59
C PRO A 5 -3.07 17.88 -0.85
N SER A 6 -3.43 18.97 -1.51
CA SER A 6 -3.49 20.30 -0.89
C SER A 6 -4.94 20.61 -0.51
N PRO A 7 -5.20 21.27 0.62
CA PRO A 7 -6.53 21.82 0.89
C PRO A 7 -6.99 22.86 -0.14
N LEU A 8 -6.04 23.43 -0.90
CA LEU A 8 -6.27 24.39 -1.97
C LEU A 8 -6.17 23.75 -3.36
N ILE A 9 -6.53 22.47 -3.47
CA ILE A 9 -6.46 21.75 -4.74
C ILE A 9 -7.46 22.35 -5.74
N ASP A 10 -6.98 22.66 -6.95
CA ASP A 10 -7.79 23.06 -8.09
C ASP A 10 -7.56 22.03 -9.20
N GLU A 11 -8.58 21.21 -9.43
CA GLU A 11 -8.51 20.10 -10.39
C GLU A 11 -8.36 20.59 -11.84
N LYS A 12 -8.87 21.79 -12.18
CA LYS A 12 -8.76 22.35 -13.52
C LYS A 12 -7.33 22.76 -13.82
N ILE A 13 -6.69 23.47 -12.88
CA ILE A 13 -5.27 23.86 -13.00
C ILE A 13 -4.39 22.62 -13.15
N ILE A 14 -4.62 21.59 -12.35
CA ILE A 14 -3.87 20.34 -12.43
C ILE A 14 -4.06 19.68 -13.79
N ASN A 15 -5.30 19.57 -14.27
CA ASN A 15 -5.62 18.98 -15.55
C ASN A 15 -4.92 19.71 -16.70
N ASP A 16 -4.97 21.05 -16.72
CA ASP A 16 -4.33 21.86 -17.75
C ASP A 16 -2.81 21.66 -17.80
N ILE A 17 -2.17 21.68 -16.62
CA ILE A 17 -0.72 21.46 -16.51
C ILE A 17 -0.34 20.06 -16.99
N ILE A 18 -1.04 19.01 -16.54
CA ILE A 18 -0.71 17.63 -16.88
C ILE A 18 -0.98 17.36 -18.36
N THR A 19 -2.10 17.85 -18.89
CA THR A 19 -2.43 17.74 -20.32
C THR A 19 -1.34 18.40 -21.18
N LYS A 20 -0.84 19.58 -20.79
CA LYS A 20 0.29 20.22 -21.46
C LYS A 20 1.55 19.35 -21.43
N LEU A 21 1.92 18.81 -20.26
CA LEU A 21 3.10 17.95 -20.10
C LEU A 21 2.99 16.64 -20.91
N GLN A 22 1.79 16.08 -21.03
CA GLN A 22 1.53 14.90 -21.85
C GLN A 22 1.67 15.21 -23.35
N ARG A 23 1.12 16.33 -23.82
CA ARG A 23 1.27 16.80 -25.21
C ARG A 23 2.73 17.06 -25.59
N GLU A 24 3.52 17.56 -24.63
CA GLU A 24 4.97 17.76 -24.79
C GLU A 24 5.79 16.46 -24.70
N GLY A 25 5.16 15.32 -24.47
CA GLY A 25 5.82 14.02 -24.31
C GLY A 25 6.65 13.87 -23.03
N LYS A 26 6.53 14.80 -22.08
CA LYS A 26 7.29 14.81 -20.81
C LYS A 26 6.72 13.86 -19.77
N VAL A 27 5.42 13.57 -19.83
CA VAL A 27 4.69 12.69 -18.91
C VAL A 27 3.83 11.75 -19.75
N LYS A 28 3.88 10.46 -19.45
CA LYS A 28 3.01 9.44 -20.08
C LYS A 28 1.73 9.27 -19.29
N GLU A 29 1.85 9.04 -18.00
CA GLU A 29 0.76 8.76 -17.08
C GLU A 29 0.88 9.65 -15.84
N PHE A 30 -0.26 9.93 -15.22
CA PHE A 30 -0.32 10.74 -14.02
C PHE A 30 -0.82 9.92 -12.83
N GLY A 31 -0.26 10.19 -11.66
CA GLY A 31 -0.66 9.56 -10.42
C GLY A 31 -0.60 10.55 -9.26
N VAL A 32 -1.15 10.14 -8.16
CA VAL A 32 -1.24 10.93 -6.93
C VAL A 32 -0.67 10.16 -5.73
N SER A 33 -0.51 10.81 -4.60
CA SER A 33 -0.09 10.16 -3.37
C SER A 33 -0.93 10.64 -2.19
N ASN A 34 -1.40 9.68 -1.38
CA ASN A 34 -2.23 9.89 -0.19
C ASN A 34 -3.57 10.60 -0.47
N PHE A 35 -4.13 10.41 -1.65
CA PHE A 35 -5.46 10.94 -1.97
C PHE A 35 -6.54 10.03 -1.39
N THR A 36 -7.52 10.65 -0.73
CA THR A 36 -8.72 9.98 -0.23
C THR A 36 -9.67 9.64 -1.39
N SER A 37 -10.70 8.82 -1.10
CA SER A 37 -11.73 8.45 -2.09
C SER A 37 -12.35 9.68 -2.78
N SER A 38 -12.73 10.70 -2.00
CA SER A 38 -13.36 11.92 -2.54
C SER A 38 -12.39 12.78 -3.36
N GLN A 39 -11.10 12.81 -2.98
CA GLN A 39 -10.08 13.52 -3.75
C GLN A 39 -9.73 12.79 -5.06
N ILE A 40 -9.80 11.45 -5.05
CA ILE A 40 -9.70 10.65 -6.27
C ILE A 40 -10.87 11.01 -7.20
N ASP A 41 -12.11 11.03 -6.69
CA ASP A 41 -13.29 11.39 -7.49
C ASP A 41 -13.16 12.76 -8.13
N LEU A 42 -12.67 13.74 -7.37
CA LEU A 42 -12.49 15.12 -7.84
C LEU A 42 -11.57 15.19 -9.07
N ILE A 43 -10.43 14.51 -9.01
CA ILE A 43 -9.45 14.53 -10.11
C ILE A 43 -9.89 13.64 -11.28
N GLN A 44 -10.44 12.46 -10.96
CA GLN A 44 -10.80 11.45 -11.97
C GLN A 44 -11.86 11.93 -12.97
N GLN A 45 -12.68 12.92 -12.61
CA GLN A 45 -13.70 13.50 -13.49
C GLN A 45 -13.09 14.11 -14.77
N ASN A 46 -11.91 14.70 -14.67
CA ASN A 46 -11.29 15.44 -15.74
C ASN A 46 -10.01 14.77 -16.28
N MET A 47 -9.42 13.87 -15.50
CA MET A 47 -8.14 13.27 -15.85
C MET A 47 -7.99 11.88 -15.23
N PRO A 48 -7.75 10.83 -16.03
CA PRO A 48 -7.54 9.48 -15.51
C PRO A 48 -6.26 9.40 -14.68
N LEU A 49 -6.39 8.83 -13.50
CA LEU A 49 -5.27 8.53 -12.61
C LEU A 49 -4.78 7.10 -12.87
N ALA A 50 -3.47 6.95 -13.10
CA ALA A 50 -2.86 5.62 -13.22
C ALA A 50 -2.54 5.00 -11.85
N TRP A 51 -2.11 5.81 -10.88
CA TRP A 51 -1.62 5.34 -9.59
C TRP A 51 -2.01 6.25 -8.44
N ASN A 52 -2.27 5.65 -7.26
CA ASN A 52 -2.25 6.34 -5.98
C ASN A 52 -1.26 5.63 -5.05
N GLN A 53 -0.26 6.37 -4.57
CA GLN A 53 0.71 5.85 -3.60
C GLN A 53 0.25 6.23 -2.18
N ILE A 54 -0.13 5.23 -1.41
CA ILE A 54 -0.74 5.36 -0.08
C ILE A 54 0.15 4.78 1.01
N GLU A 55 -0.01 5.23 2.26
CA GLU A 55 0.53 4.48 3.38
C GLU A 55 -0.30 3.21 3.56
N CYS A 56 0.36 2.06 3.46
CA CYS A 56 -0.31 0.79 3.68
C CYS A 56 0.68 -0.26 4.16
N SER A 57 0.40 -0.86 5.29
CA SER A 57 1.18 -1.92 5.92
C SER A 57 0.34 -2.65 6.93
N LEU A 58 0.83 -3.75 7.48
CA LEU A 58 0.15 -4.44 8.59
C LEU A 58 0.02 -3.56 9.84
N THR A 59 0.87 -2.53 10.03
CA THR A 59 0.76 -1.58 11.15
C THR A 59 -0.03 -0.32 10.83
N HIS A 60 -0.41 -0.12 9.56
CA HIS A 60 -1.21 1.00 9.07
C HIS A 60 -2.18 0.51 7.98
N GLU A 61 -3.28 -0.07 8.41
CA GLU A 61 -4.29 -0.74 7.59
C GLU A 61 -5.48 0.15 7.18
N GLU A 62 -5.47 1.44 7.52
CA GLU A 62 -6.59 2.37 7.35
C GLU A 62 -7.16 2.41 5.93
N SER A 63 -6.29 2.41 4.92
CA SER A 63 -6.71 2.47 3.50
C SER A 63 -7.53 1.25 3.04
N MET A 64 -7.47 0.14 3.78
CA MET A 64 -8.28 -1.05 3.52
C MET A 64 -9.73 -0.90 3.99
N PHE A 65 -10.01 0.05 4.91
CA PHE A 65 -11.32 0.19 5.55
C PHE A 65 -12.00 1.53 5.29
N ASN A 66 -11.28 2.55 4.82
CA ASN A 66 -11.82 3.90 4.59
C ASN A 66 -12.35 4.14 3.17
N GLY A 67 -12.46 3.08 2.35
CA GLY A 67 -12.94 3.13 0.97
C GLY A 67 -11.91 3.60 -0.07
N THR A 68 -10.69 3.93 0.32
CA THR A 68 -9.66 4.37 -0.64
C THR A 68 -9.30 3.28 -1.64
N LEU A 69 -9.01 2.06 -1.17
CA LEU A 69 -8.69 0.93 -2.05
C LEU A 69 -9.90 0.52 -2.91
N ASP A 70 -11.11 0.59 -2.38
CA ASP A 70 -12.32 0.30 -3.13
C ASP A 70 -12.50 1.29 -4.29
N ARG A 71 -12.31 2.58 -4.02
CA ARG A 71 -12.40 3.62 -5.04
C ARG A 71 -11.33 3.46 -6.12
N MET A 72 -10.11 3.14 -5.72
CA MET A 72 -9.02 2.86 -6.67
C MET A 72 -9.37 1.66 -7.55
N LYS A 73 -9.94 0.60 -6.99
CA LYS A 73 -10.37 -0.59 -7.73
C LYS A 73 -11.49 -0.28 -8.72
N ILE A 74 -12.48 0.54 -8.34
CA ILE A 74 -13.58 0.97 -9.24
C ILE A 74 -13.04 1.66 -10.49
N TYR A 75 -12.04 2.52 -10.32
CA TYR A 75 -11.45 3.29 -11.44
C TYR A 75 -10.26 2.62 -12.12
N GLY A 76 -9.86 1.43 -11.70
CA GLY A 76 -8.68 0.75 -12.24
C GLY A 76 -7.35 1.43 -11.88
N ILE A 77 -7.32 2.22 -10.80
CA ILE A 77 -6.13 2.92 -10.33
C ILE A 77 -5.22 1.95 -9.59
N GLY A 78 -3.94 1.87 -9.96
CA GLY A 78 -2.96 1.03 -9.31
C GLY A 78 -2.62 1.53 -7.89
N ALA A 79 -2.48 0.58 -6.94
CA ALA A 79 -2.13 0.87 -5.56
C ALA A 79 -0.63 0.64 -5.32
N MET A 80 0.10 1.67 -4.87
CA MET A 80 1.45 1.53 -4.35
C MET A 80 1.45 1.78 -2.84
N ALA A 81 2.13 0.90 -2.07
CA ALA A 81 2.25 1.07 -0.63
C ALA A 81 3.62 1.66 -0.27
N TRP A 82 3.68 2.91 0.20
CA TRP A 82 4.88 3.39 0.85
C TRP A 82 4.93 2.92 2.32
N SER A 83 6.12 2.83 2.88
CA SER A 83 6.38 2.19 4.18
C SER A 83 5.72 0.80 4.32
N PRO A 84 5.92 -0.14 3.38
CA PRO A 84 5.19 -1.41 3.33
C PRO A 84 5.41 -2.31 4.55
N LEU A 85 6.47 -2.10 5.32
CA LEU A 85 6.75 -2.78 6.59
C LEU A 85 6.28 -1.94 7.81
N GLY A 86 5.74 -0.74 7.56
CA GLY A 86 5.24 0.18 8.57
C GLY A 86 6.26 0.49 9.66
N THR A 87 5.78 0.51 10.89
CA THR A 87 6.61 0.73 12.08
C THR A 87 7.13 -0.56 12.72
N TYR A 88 6.81 -1.74 12.16
CA TYR A 88 7.06 -3.02 12.81
C TYR A 88 8.50 -3.21 13.31
N PHE A 89 9.50 -2.84 12.52
CA PHE A 89 10.92 -2.96 12.92
C PHE A 89 11.42 -1.79 13.78
N LYS A 90 10.67 -0.69 13.86
CA LYS A 90 11.08 0.54 14.56
C LYS A 90 10.39 0.73 15.91
N ASP A 91 9.27 0.05 16.12
CA ASP A 91 8.38 0.23 17.27
C ASP A 91 8.56 -0.89 18.30
N ASN A 92 8.26 -0.61 19.57
CA ASN A 92 8.17 -1.58 20.67
C ASN A 92 6.78 -1.59 21.33
N SER A 93 5.75 -1.16 20.59
CA SER A 93 4.37 -1.07 21.06
C SER A 93 3.74 -2.43 21.37
N PHE A 94 2.61 -2.39 22.07
CA PHE A 94 1.76 -3.58 22.26
C PHE A 94 1.25 -4.15 20.94
N LYS A 95 0.99 -3.30 19.92
CA LYS A 95 0.63 -3.74 18.56
C LYS A 95 1.72 -4.66 17.99
N LYS A 96 2.99 -4.24 18.03
CA LYS A 96 4.11 -5.08 17.58
C LYS A 96 4.20 -6.41 18.35
N LYS A 97 4.02 -6.39 19.65
CA LYS A 97 4.09 -7.63 20.45
C LYS A 97 3.01 -8.63 20.03
N ARG A 98 1.77 -8.16 19.76
CA ARG A 98 0.68 -9.00 19.25
C ARG A 98 1.02 -9.58 17.87
N ILE A 99 1.42 -8.70 16.95
CA ILE A 99 1.83 -9.11 15.59
C ILE A 99 2.95 -10.15 15.67
N LYS A 100 3.99 -9.91 16.45
CA LYS A 100 5.14 -10.80 16.57
C LYS A 100 4.75 -12.20 17.04
N LYS A 101 3.80 -12.30 17.99
CA LYS A 101 3.31 -13.58 18.51
C LYS A 101 2.70 -14.47 17.42
N VAL A 102 2.03 -13.86 16.43
CA VAL A 102 1.44 -14.57 15.28
C VAL A 102 2.49 -14.76 14.17
N LEU A 103 3.29 -13.73 13.90
CA LEU A 103 4.23 -13.70 12.80
C LEU A 103 5.33 -14.76 12.90
N LEU A 104 5.89 -14.98 14.10
CA LEU A 104 7.00 -15.95 14.29
C LEU A 104 6.61 -17.40 13.92
N PRO A 105 5.46 -17.95 14.34
CA PRO A 105 5.01 -19.26 13.84
C PRO A 105 4.81 -19.31 12.34
N LEU A 106 4.32 -18.21 11.73
CA LEU A 106 4.15 -18.14 10.27
C LEU A 106 5.50 -18.10 9.53
N CYS A 107 6.50 -17.43 10.09
CA CYS A 107 7.86 -17.50 9.54
C CYS A 107 8.39 -18.93 9.46
N GLN A 108 8.10 -19.75 10.47
CA GLN A 108 8.46 -21.18 10.45
C GLN A 108 7.62 -21.97 9.44
N LYS A 109 6.29 -21.76 9.43
CA LYS A 109 5.36 -22.43 8.50
C LYS A 109 5.73 -22.19 7.03
N TYR A 110 6.12 -20.97 6.69
CA TYR A 110 6.44 -20.55 5.31
C TYR A 110 7.95 -20.52 5.01
N GLU A 111 8.79 -20.98 5.93
CA GLU A 111 10.27 -20.96 5.79
C GLU A 111 10.80 -19.59 5.34
N SER A 112 10.25 -18.53 5.92
CA SER A 112 10.47 -17.16 5.45
C SER A 112 10.75 -16.20 6.62
N SER A 113 11.39 -15.07 6.32
CA SER A 113 11.68 -14.04 7.32
C SER A 113 10.47 -13.12 7.58
N GLU A 114 10.49 -12.41 8.72
CA GLU A 114 9.41 -11.52 9.14
C GLU A 114 9.07 -10.48 8.06
N ASP A 115 10.08 -9.86 7.44
CA ASP A 115 9.89 -8.88 6.37
C ASP A 115 9.24 -9.49 5.13
N GLN A 116 9.53 -10.73 4.80
CA GLN A 116 8.92 -11.43 3.67
C GLN A 116 7.45 -11.74 3.91
N ILE A 117 7.08 -12.22 5.12
CA ILE A 117 5.67 -12.46 5.46
C ILE A 117 4.87 -11.16 5.47
N LEU A 118 5.43 -10.06 6.01
CA LEU A 118 4.76 -8.75 6.01
C LEU A 118 4.52 -8.20 4.58
N LEU A 119 5.48 -8.41 3.68
CA LEU A 119 5.31 -8.04 2.27
C LEU A 119 4.31 -8.97 1.56
N ALA A 120 4.36 -10.27 1.81
CA ALA A 120 3.42 -11.24 1.26
C ALA A 120 1.98 -10.93 1.71
N TRP A 121 1.80 -10.44 2.94
CA TRP A 121 0.50 -10.00 3.45
C TRP A 121 -0.10 -8.85 2.62
N LEU A 122 0.69 -7.84 2.24
CA LEU A 122 0.25 -6.77 1.33
C LEU A 122 -0.06 -7.29 -0.07
N LEU A 123 0.83 -8.13 -0.61
CA LEU A 123 0.70 -8.69 -1.96
C LEU A 123 -0.51 -9.61 -2.12
N TYR A 124 -1.01 -10.17 -1.01
CA TYR A 124 -2.22 -11.02 -1.00
C TYR A 124 -3.49 -10.22 -1.31
N HIS A 125 -3.51 -8.91 -1.03
CA HIS A 125 -4.72 -8.09 -1.14
C HIS A 125 -5.24 -8.02 -2.57
N PRO A 126 -6.57 -8.20 -2.82
CA PRO A 126 -7.17 -8.24 -4.16
C PRO A 126 -7.04 -6.94 -4.96
N SER A 127 -6.75 -5.81 -4.31
CA SER A 127 -6.43 -4.54 -4.97
C SER A 127 -5.02 -4.49 -5.56
N LYS A 128 -4.27 -5.61 -5.53
CA LYS A 128 -2.91 -5.71 -6.08
C LYS A 128 -2.01 -4.58 -5.60
N ILE A 129 -1.81 -4.50 -4.29
CA ILE A 129 -0.98 -3.46 -3.68
C ILE A 129 0.50 -3.76 -3.98
N TYR A 130 1.19 -2.82 -4.62
CA TYR A 130 2.61 -2.91 -4.94
C TYR A 130 3.46 -2.27 -3.83
N PRO A 131 4.24 -3.04 -3.05
CA PRO A 131 5.12 -2.48 -2.03
C PRO A 131 6.24 -1.63 -2.63
N VAL A 132 6.40 -0.39 -2.17
CA VAL A 132 7.53 0.48 -2.53
C VAL A 132 8.65 0.23 -1.53
N VAL A 133 9.64 -0.54 -1.95
CA VAL A 133 10.75 -0.99 -1.07
C VAL A 133 11.88 0.02 -1.09
N GLY A 134 12.19 0.60 0.09
CA GLY A 134 13.27 1.57 0.28
C GLY A 134 14.50 0.93 0.92
N THR A 135 15.33 0.23 0.14
CA THR A 135 16.58 -0.36 0.65
C THR A 135 17.73 -0.22 -0.35
N THR A 136 18.95 0.00 0.18
CA THR A 136 20.21 -0.04 -0.58
C THR A 136 20.92 -1.38 -0.42
N SER A 137 20.45 -2.28 0.46
CA SER A 137 21.01 -3.60 0.69
C SER A 137 20.50 -4.59 -0.37
N LEU A 138 21.43 -5.15 -1.16
CA LEU A 138 21.11 -6.18 -2.15
C LEU A 138 20.44 -7.41 -1.52
N THR A 139 20.89 -7.81 -0.33
CA THR A 139 20.31 -8.94 0.41
C THR A 139 18.85 -8.69 0.77
N ARG A 140 18.53 -7.50 1.28
CA ARG A 140 17.13 -7.12 1.60
C ARG A 140 16.27 -7.03 0.34
N LEU A 141 16.83 -6.52 -0.76
CA LEU A 141 16.12 -6.45 -2.03
C LEU A 141 15.76 -7.83 -2.56
N LYS A 142 16.74 -8.77 -2.54
CA LYS A 142 16.48 -10.18 -2.92
C LYS A 142 15.38 -10.81 -2.08
N ARG A 143 15.43 -10.66 -0.75
CA ARG A 143 14.34 -11.17 0.14
C ARG A 143 12.99 -10.58 -0.19
N ALA A 144 12.93 -9.26 -0.47
CA ALA A 144 11.68 -8.62 -0.85
C ALA A 144 11.10 -9.22 -2.15
N PHE A 145 11.93 -9.54 -3.14
CA PHE A 145 11.50 -10.26 -4.34
C PHE A 145 10.98 -11.66 -4.05
N GLU A 146 11.61 -12.38 -3.13
CA GLU A 146 11.17 -13.73 -2.75
C GLU A 146 9.81 -13.74 -2.05
N ALA A 147 9.41 -12.64 -1.41
CA ALA A 147 8.07 -12.50 -0.82
C ALA A 147 6.93 -12.74 -1.82
N ILE A 148 7.15 -12.49 -3.12
CA ILE A 148 6.17 -12.74 -4.19
C ILE A 148 5.82 -14.23 -4.31
N LYS A 149 6.73 -15.11 -3.93
CA LYS A 149 6.54 -16.57 -4.01
C LYS A 149 5.72 -17.13 -2.85
N ILE A 150 5.59 -16.38 -1.75
CA ILE A 150 4.87 -16.82 -0.55
C ILE A 150 3.37 -16.76 -0.81
N LYS A 151 2.71 -17.90 -0.68
CA LYS A 151 1.25 -18.02 -0.80
C LYS A 151 0.65 -18.17 0.59
N LEU A 152 0.34 -17.05 1.23
CA LEU A 152 -0.33 -17.07 2.54
C LEU A 152 -1.70 -17.73 2.39
N GLU A 153 -2.06 -18.54 3.39
CA GLU A 153 -3.44 -19.01 3.55
C GLU A 153 -4.31 -17.85 4.05
N ILE A 154 -5.58 -17.87 3.66
CA ILE A 154 -6.53 -16.82 4.04
C ILE A 154 -6.65 -16.66 5.56
N ASN A 155 -6.64 -17.75 6.30
CA ASN A 155 -6.71 -17.72 7.75
C ASN A 155 -5.48 -17.03 8.38
N ASP A 156 -4.29 -17.28 7.85
CA ASP A 156 -3.05 -16.66 8.32
C ASP A 156 -3.03 -15.16 8.03
N TRP A 157 -3.59 -14.75 6.88
CA TRP A 157 -3.74 -13.35 6.52
C TRP A 157 -4.63 -12.62 7.54
N PHE A 158 -5.77 -13.22 7.90
CA PHE A 158 -6.70 -12.64 8.89
C PHE A 158 -6.12 -12.68 10.30
N LEU A 159 -5.42 -13.72 10.71
CA LEU A 159 -4.74 -13.78 12.01
C LEU A 159 -3.75 -12.63 12.19
N LEU A 160 -2.98 -12.28 11.15
CA LEU A 160 -2.09 -11.13 11.17
C LEU A 160 -2.86 -9.82 11.30
N LEU A 161 -3.95 -9.66 10.56
CA LEU A 161 -4.78 -8.45 10.62
C LEU A 161 -5.41 -8.27 12.01
N GLU A 162 -5.99 -9.32 12.59
CA GLU A 162 -6.53 -9.30 13.96
C GLU A 162 -5.46 -8.97 15.01
N ALA A 163 -4.26 -9.54 14.87
CA ALA A 163 -3.14 -9.22 15.74
C ALA A 163 -2.74 -7.75 15.66
N SER A 164 -2.84 -7.16 14.46
CA SER A 164 -2.61 -5.73 14.26
C SER A 164 -3.71 -4.89 14.91
N MET A 165 -4.95 -5.17 14.60
CA MET A 165 -6.10 -4.41 15.13
C MET A 165 -6.29 -4.61 16.64
N GLY A 166 -5.90 -5.76 17.19
CA GLY A 166 -6.07 -6.10 18.60
C GLY A 166 -7.50 -6.48 18.98
N LYS A 167 -8.32 -6.80 17.99
CA LYS A 167 -9.71 -7.26 18.11
C LYS A 167 -10.05 -8.19 16.96
N PRO A 168 -11.03 -9.09 17.12
CA PRO A 168 -11.56 -9.89 16.02
C PRO A 168 -12.09 -9.00 14.89
N ILE A 169 -12.00 -9.51 13.67
CA ILE A 169 -12.60 -8.89 12.51
C ILE A 169 -14.04 -9.37 12.41
N PRO A 170 -15.00 -8.45 12.16
CA PRO A 170 -16.40 -8.82 12.06
C PRO A 170 -16.67 -9.75 10.88
#